data_63068517113f08da58d3f8f77c934f35
#
_entry.id   63068517113f08da58d3f8f77c934f35
#
_cell.length_a   1.000
_cell.length_b   1.000
_cell.length_c   1.000
_cell.angle_alpha   90.00
_cell.angle_beta   90.00
_cell.angle_gamma   90.00
#
_symmetry.space_group_name_H-M   'P 1'
#
loop_
_entity.id
_entity.type
_entity.pdbx_description
1 polymer ?
#
loop_
_entity_poly.entity_id
_entity_poly.type
_entity_poly.pdbx_seq_one_letter_code
_entity_poly.pdbx_strand_id
1 'polypeptide(L)'
;MNAALPAFIIVVSLAPSELAWAQNRGVYPLGMSAINSGITAEPGFTYSNLFLYYSRDESKGPEGEVLATGSNSVLMDMSSFVWVSGREILGARYSASATIPIANNSLASDAMGSISGGGGLADSYYQPVILGWRTERAGIRAIYGFLAPTGRFEAGADDNVGSGYWTHVLASGQTLYLTKDKRTAVSAFQMYEFHTTQEGTGVGPGQTISLDYSVMRMVPLSEDMSLQLGVVGYEQRQTTDKSGPGITEEQADARYAVNALGFAGNLGLPARGVGLGLKYYKEFSNRSTFEGYSLQISGSVAF
;
A
#
# COMPACT_ATOMS: atom_id res chain seq x y z
N MET A 1 20.05 47.37 51.29
CA MET A 1 20.45 45.96 51.10
C MET A 1 19.45 45.34 50.14
N ASN A 2 19.77 45.31 48.83
CA ASN A 2 18.91 44.74 47.80
C ASN A 2 19.49 43.34 47.52
N ALA A 3 18.73 42.30 47.86
CA ALA A 3 19.04 40.94 47.51
C ALA A 3 18.46 40.63 46.10
N ALA A 4 19.33 40.46 45.14
CA ALA A 4 18.95 39.98 43.79
C ALA A 4 18.77 38.45 43.84
N LEU A 5 17.57 37.98 43.50
CA LEU A 5 17.32 36.55 43.21
C LEU A 5 17.94 36.16 41.89
N PRO A 6 18.64 35.03 41.81
CA PRO A 6 19.10 34.49 40.53
C PRO A 6 17.92 33.91 39.73
N ALA A 7 17.76 34.40 38.51
CA ALA A 7 16.85 33.80 37.54
C ALA A 7 17.38 32.43 37.12
N PHE A 8 16.69 31.37 37.48
CA PHE A 8 16.92 30.03 36.90
C PHE A 8 16.38 30.01 35.47
N ILE A 9 17.30 30.03 34.52
CA ILE A 9 16.97 29.73 33.11
C ILE A 9 16.82 28.19 33.03
N ILE A 10 15.59 27.70 32.97
CA ILE A 10 15.29 26.34 32.60
C ILE A 10 15.56 26.22 31.09
N VAL A 11 16.71 25.71 30.72
CA VAL A 11 16.97 25.23 29.36
C VAL A 11 16.17 23.95 29.22
N VAL A 12 14.97 24.04 28.65
CA VAL A 12 14.27 22.87 28.14
C VAL A 12 15.05 22.44 26.90
N SER A 13 15.94 21.47 27.08
CA SER A 13 16.52 20.73 25.97
C SER A 13 15.37 19.96 25.32
N LEU A 14 14.86 20.44 24.21
CA LEU A 14 14.07 19.65 23.28
C LEU A 14 15.00 18.54 22.79
N ALA A 15 14.96 17.37 23.47
CA ALA A 15 15.55 16.18 22.92
C ALA A 15 14.87 15.94 21.57
N PRO A 16 15.61 15.69 20.47
CA PRO A 16 15.00 15.28 19.23
C PRO A 16 14.19 14.01 19.51
N SER A 17 12.90 14.05 19.24
CA SER A 17 12.03 12.91 19.47
C SER A 17 12.55 11.75 18.60
N GLU A 18 12.99 10.67 19.22
CA GLU A 18 13.47 9.44 18.55
C GLU A 18 12.44 8.84 17.56
N LEU A 19 11.19 9.33 17.62
CA LEU A 19 10.09 8.99 16.71
C LEU A 19 10.21 9.60 15.30
N ALA A 20 11.16 10.51 15.07
CA ALA A 20 11.44 11.03 13.73
C ALA A 20 11.99 9.97 12.75
N TRP A 21 12.33 8.78 13.24
CA TRP A 21 12.90 7.68 12.43
C TRP A 21 11.85 6.88 11.64
N ALA A 22 10.60 6.78 12.12
CA ALA A 22 9.57 6.04 11.40
C ALA A 22 9.14 6.82 10.16
N GLN A 23 9.74 6.51 9.03
CA GLN A 23 9.43 7.15 7.76
C GLN A 23 8.05 6.71 7.26
N ASN A 24 7.33 7.65 6.63
CA ASN A 24 6.12 7.30 5.89
C ASN A 24 6.47 6.35 4.75
N ARG A 25 5.68 5.28 4.60
CA ARG A 25 5.80 4.34 3.50
C ARG A 25 5.29 4.97 2.21
N GLY A 26 5.54 4.30 1.09
CA GLY A 26 4.87 4.59 -0.18
C GLY A 26 3.35 4.55 -0.04
N VAL A 27 2.67 5.13 -1.00
CA VAL A 27 1.20 5.31 -0.96
C VAL A 27 0.42 4.07 -1.41
N TYR A 28 1.09 3.08 -1.99
CA TYR A 28 0.49 1.82 -2.43
C TYR A 28 0.12 0.91 -1.25
N PRO A 29 -1.14 0.44 -1.14
CA PRO A 29 -1.55 -0.55 -0.16
C PRO A 29 -0.95 -1.91 -0.48
N LEU A 30 0.12 -2.29 0.23
CA LEU A 30 0.92 -3.48 -0.03
C LEU A 30 0.09 -4.77 0.01
N GLY A 31 0.39 -5.69 -0.89
CA GLY A 31 -0.31 -6.97 -1.02
C GLY A 31 -1.65 -6.89 -1.76
N MET A 32 -2.12 -5.69 -2.13
CA MET A 32 -3.40 -5.53 -2.82
C MET A 32 -3.43 -6.30 -4.14
N SER A 33 -2.35 -6.24 -4.91
CA SER A 33 -2.25 -6.82 -6.26
C SER A 33 -1.52 -8.17 -6.32
N ALA A 34 -1.32 -8.87 -5.20
CA ALA A 34 -0.52 -10.09 -5.15
C ALA A 34 -1.08 -11.26 -5.99
N ILE A 35 -2.39 -11.33 -6.19
CA ILE A 35 -3.06 -12.48 -6.80
C ILE A 35 -3.53 -12.14 -8.20
N ASN A 36 -3.25 -13.02 -9.17
CA ASN A 36 -3.67 -12.88 -10.58
C ASN A 36 -3.24 -11.55 -11.21
N SER A 37 -2.12 -10.98 -10.79
CA SER A 37 -1.67 -9.62 -11.13
C SER A 37 -1.50 -9.38 -12.63
N GLY A 38 -1.21 -10.42 -13.42
CA GLY A 38 -1.10 -10.35 -14.87
C GLY A 38 -2.40 -10.55 -15.63
N ILE A 39 -3.50 -10.88 -14.95
CA ILE A 39 -4.75 -11.24 -15.62
C ILE A 39 -5.64 -10.02 -15.80
N THR A 40 -6.00 -9.73 -17.04
CA THR A 40 -7.02 -8.74 -17.40
C THR A 40 -8.37 -9.44 -17.53
N ALA A 41 -9.40 -8.85 -16.94
CA ALA A 41 -10.77 -9.36 -17.04
C ALA A 41 -11.31 -9.32 -18.47
N GLU A 42 -12.45 -9.97 -18.70
CA GLU A 42 -13.19 -9.83 -19.96
C GLU A 42 -13.75 -8.41 -20.11
N PRO A 43 -14.08 -7.95 -21.34
CA PRO A 43 -14.65 -6.64 -21.59
C PRO A 43 -15.91 -6.41 -20.75
N GLY A 44 -16.01 -5.23 -20.15
CA GLY A 44 -17.12 -4.87 -19.29
C GLY A 44 -16.70 -3.90 -18.20
N PHE A 45 -17.53 -3.82 -17.19
CA PHE A 45 -17.31 -2.96 -16.02
C PHE A 45 -17.27 -3.82 -14.77
N THR A 46 -16.33 -3.53 -13.87
CA THR A 46 -16.21 -4.20 -12.57
C THR A 46 -16.17 -3.15 -11.48
N TYR A 47 -17.00 -3.32 -10.48
CA TYR A 47 -16.87 -2.66 -9.19
C TYR A 47 -16.19 -3.62 -8.23
N SER A 48 -15.22 -3.13 -7.46
CA SER A 48 -14.65 -3.87 -6.35
C SER A 48 -14.46 -2.97 -5.14
N ASN A 49 -14.60 -3.56 -3.97
CA ASN A 49 -14.32 -2.92 -2.71
C ASN A 49 -13.26 -3.73 -1.97
N LEU A 50 -12.33 -3.04 -1.36
CA LEU A 50 -11.30 -3.63 -0.51
C LEU A 50 -11.28 -2.91 0.83
N PHE A 51 -11.57 -3.64 1.89
CA PHE A 51 -11.37 -3.20 3.26
C PHE A 51 -10.00 -3.68 3.75
N LEU A 52 -9.18 -2.75 4.22
CA LEU A 52 -7.85 -2.98 4.77
C LEU A 52 -7.83 -2.57 6.25
N TYR A 53 -7.47 -3.50 7.12
CA TYR A 53 -7.00 -3.23 8.47
C TYR A 53 -5.48 -3.47 8.52
N TYR A 54 -4.75 -2.47 8.98
CA TYR A 54 -3.31 -2.57 9.17
C TYR A 54 -2.96 -2.19 10.61
N SER A 55 -2.46 -3.14 11.39
CA SER A 55 -1.91 -2.90 12.73
C SER A 55 -0.41 -2.69 12.62
N ARG A 56 0.10 -1.68 13.33
CA ARG A 56 1.51 -1.32 13.40
C ARG A 56 1.95 -1.42 14.86
N ASP A 57 2.45 -2.60 15.23
CA ASP A 57 2.69 -2.97 16.63
C ASP A 57 4.03 -2.41 17.14
N GLU A 58 4.99 -2.24 16.23
CA GLU A 58 6.35 -1.79 16.54
C GLU A 58 6.80 -0.69 15.59
N SER A 59 7.59 0.27 16.08
CA SER A 59 8.39 1.19 15.28
C SER A 59 9.82 0.65 15.22
N LYS A 60 10.38 0.56 14.01
CA LYS A 60 11.71 -0.01 13.76
C LYS A 60 12.70 1.06 13.35
N GLY A 61 13.90 0.99 13.90
CA GLY A 61 15.04 1.81 13.50
C GLY A 61 15.77 1.30 12.25
N PRO A 62 16.85 1.98 11.85
CA PRO A 62 17.60 1.67 10.64
C PRO A 62 18.22 0.27 10.63
N GLU A 63 18.62 -0.26 11.78
CA GLU A 63 19.16 -1.61 11.95
C GLU A 63 18.09 -2.68 12.15
N GLY A 64 16.78 -2.26 12.19
CA GLY A 64 15.65 -3.12 12.47
C GLY A 64 15.35 -3.33 13.95
N GLU A 65 16.03 -2.60 14.82
CA GLU A 65 15.79 -2.57 16.27
C GLU A 65 14.42 -1.97 16.58
N VAL A 66 13.83 -2.38 17.70
CA VAL A 66 12.54 -1.84 18.18
C VAL A 66 12.81 -0.51 18.88
N LEU A 67 12.30 0.59 18.35
CA LEU A 67 12.39 1.92 18.96
C LEU A 67 11.21 2.20 19.88
N ALA A 68 10.02 1.74 19.53
CA ALA A 68 8.80 1.90 20.32
C ALA A 68 7.82 0.75 20.05
N THR A 69 7.03 0.41 21.06
CA THR A 69 5.91 -0.54 20.93
C THR A 69 4.58 0.19 21.13
N GLY A 70 3.50 -0.35 20.57
CA GLY A 70 2.19 0.24 20.73
C GLY A 70 1.15 -0.37 19.81
N SER A 71 0.00 0.27 19.76
CA SER A 71 -1.07 -0.07 18.83
C SER A 71 -1.33 1.14 17.93
N ASN A 72 -0.86 1.05 16.70
CA ASN A 72 -1.18 2.02 15.66
C ASN A 72 -1.93 1.28 14.57
N SER A 73 -3.11 1.74 14.19
CA SER A 73 -3.91 1.08 13.17
C SER A 73 -4.36 2.03 12.07
N VAL A 74 -4.38 1.51 10.86
CA VAL A 74 -5.02 2.14 9.71
C VAL A 74 -6.18 1.27 9.28
N LEU A 75 -7.34 1.88 9.20
CA LEU A 75 -8.51 1.32 8.53
C LEU A 75 -8.68 2.05 7.20
N MET A 76 -8.80 1.30 6.12
CA MET A 76 -9.03 1.88 4.80
C MET A 76 -10.10 1.08 4.06
N ASP A 77 -11.05 1.78 3.49
CA ASP A 77 -12.06 1.23 2.57
C ASP A 77 -11.81 1.82 1.19
N MET A 78 -11.59 0.96 0.20
CA MET A 78 -11.24 1.36 -1.16
C MET A 78 -12.30 0.88 -2.14
N SER A 79 -13.06 1.80 -2.71
CA SER A 79 -13.98 1.55 -3.81
C SER A 79 -13.28 1.74 -5.14
N SER A 80 -13.19 0.67 -5.94
CA SER A 80 -12.51 0.65 -7.23
C SER A 80 -13.47 0.37 -8.37
N PHE A 81 -13.35 1.15 -9.43
CA PHE A 81 -14.12 1.06 -10.66
C PHE A 81 -13.17 0.74 -11.80
N VAL A 82 -13.37 -0.40 -12.46
CA VAL A 82 -12.52 -0.87 -13.55
C VAL A 82 -13.36 -1.02 -14.80
N TRP A 83 -12.94 -0.40 -15.89
CA TRP A 83 -13.52 -0.58 -17.20
C TRP A 83 -12.52 -1.28 -18.11
N VAL A 84 -12.95 -2.34 -18.80
CA VAL A 84 -12.18 -3.12 -19.75
C VAL A 84 -12.79 -2.95 -21.14
N SER A 85 -11.98 -2.48 -22.10
CA SER A 85 -12.39 -2.26 -23.47
C SER A 85 -12.58 -3.58 -24.23
N GLY A 86 -13.55 -3.61 -25.13
CA GLY A 86 -13.66 -4.65 -26.16
C GLY A 86 -12.61 -4.54 -27.28
N ARG A 87 -11.80 -3.47 -27.30
CA ARG A 87 -10.77 -3.24 -28.33
C ARG A 87 -9.39 -3.55 -27.78
N GLU A 88 -8.51 -4.00 -28.66
CA GLU A 88 -7.09 -4.20 -28.38
C GLU A 88 -6.26 -3.04 -28.92
N ILE A 89 -5.18 -2.70 -28.21
CA ILE A 89 -4.16 -1.73 -28.58
C ILE A 89 -2.82 -2.46 -28.50
N LEU A 90 -2.06 -2.50 -29.56
CA LEU A 90 -0.78 -3.24 -29.66
C LEU A 90 -0.89 -4.73 -29.25
N GLY A 91 -2.00 -5.38 -29.59
CA GLY A 91 -2.30 -6.75 -29.17
C GLY A 91 -2.61 -6.92 -27.68
N ALA A 92 -2.75 -5.85 -26.94
CA ALA A 92 -3.14 -5.84 -25.53
C ALA A 92 -4.59 -5.38 -25.38
N ARG A 93 -5.32 -6.00 -24.46
CA ARG A 93 -6.61 -5.48 -24.02
C ARG A 93 -6.40 -4.21 -23.20
N TYR A 94 -7.02 -3.12 -23.61
CA TYR A 94 -6.95 -1.85 -22.88
C TYR A 94 -7.98 -1.81 -21.77
N SER A 95 -7.58 -1.28 -20.63
CA SER A 95 -8.48 -0.98 -19.52
C SER A 95 -8.04 0.27 -18.75
N ALA A 96 -8.96 0.82 -17.98
CA ALA A 96 -8.71 1.94 -17.10
C ALA A 96 -9.42 1.72 -15.77
N SER A 97 -8.91 2.33 -14.69
CA SER A 97 -9.53 2.24 -13.37
C SER A 97 -9.40 3.53 -12.58
N ALA A 98 -10.33 3.70 -11.62
CA ALA A 98 -10.28 4.72 -10.60
C ALA A 98 -10.60 4.07 -9.25
N THR A 99 -9.84 4.42 -8.21
CA THR A 99 -10.04 3.97 -6.83
C THR A 99 -10.17 5.17 -5.92
N ILE A 100 -11.23 5.17 -5.12
CA ILE A 100 -11.55 6.22 -4.14
C ILE A 100 -11.44 5.60 -2.75
N PRO A 101 -10.41 5.95 -1.96
CA PRO A 101 -10.23 5.43 -0.61
C PRO A 101 -10.82 6.37 0.45
N ILE A 102 -11.40 5.77 1.47
CA ILE A 102 -11.71 6.42 2.74
C ILE A 102 -10.84 5.76 3.79
N ALA A 103 -10.13 6.54 4.58
CA ALA A 103 -9.22 6.02 5.59
C ALA A 103 -9.42 6.68 6.95
N ASN A 104 -9.02 5.94 7.97
CA ASN A 104 -8.92 6.41 9.35
C ASN A 104 -7.57 5.91 9.90
N ASN A 105 -6.92 6.74 10.69
CA ASN A 105 -5.63 6.44 11.28
C ASN A 105 -5.65 6.72 12.79
N SER A 106 -5.13 5.80 13.59
CA SER A 106 -4.95 5.98 15.03
C SER A 106 -3.56 5.58 15.45
N LEU A 107 -2.97 6.28 16.40
CA LEU A 107 -1.67 6.00 16.97
C LEU A 107 -1.78 5.95 18.51
N ALA A 108 -1.33 4.86 19.10
CA ALA A 108 -1.05 4.76 20.51
C ALA A 108 0.29 4.06 20.71
N SER A 109 1.21 4.66 21.44
CA SER A 109 2.53 4.07 21.71
C SER A 109 2.98 4.37 23.13
N ASP A 110 3.91 3.56 23.64
CA ASP A 110 4.59 3.77 24.92
C ASP A 110 5.41 5.07 24.94
N ALA A 111 5.83 5.57 23.78
CA ALA A 111 6.64 6.77 23.66
C ALA A 111 5.83 8.05 23.53
N MET A 112 4.65 8.05 22.87
CA MET A 112 3.86 9.26 22.55
C MET A 112 2.48 9.29 23.20
N GLY A 113 2.04 8.24 23.87
CA GLY A 113 0.67 8.13 24.34
C GLY A 113 -0.31 7.85 23.20
N SER A 114 -1.54 8.31 23.31
CA SER A 114 -2.60 8.06 22.32
C SER A 114 -2.90 9.31 21.51
N ILE A 115 -2.74 9.21 20.19
CA ILE A 115 -3.10 10.25 19.22
C ILE A 115 -4.17 9.67 18.30
N SER A 116 -5.30 10.35 18.17
CA SER A 116 -6.32 10.01 17.17
C SER A 116 -5.97 10.76 15.90
N GLY A 117 -5.53 10.04 14.89
CA GLY A 117 -5.40 10.59 13.54
C GLY A 117 -6.78 10.87 12.92
N GLY A 118 -6.78 11.68 11.87
CA GLY A 118 -7.99 12.02 11.15
C GLY A 118 -8.63 10.86 10.40
N GLY A 119 -9.88 11.03 10.05
CA GLY A 119 -10.61 10.16 9.14
C GLY A 119 -11.21 10.95 7.98
N GLY A 120 -11.42 10.29 6.84
CA GLY A 120 -12.04 10.90 5.67
C GLY A 120 -11.51 10.37 4.35
N LEU A 121 -11.74 11.13 3.27
CA LEU A 121 -11.22 10.84 1.94
C LEU A 121 -9.69 10.87 1.97
N ALA A 122 -9.07 9.80 1.47
CA ALA A 122 -7.63 9.74 1.24
C ALA A 122 -7.31 10.04 -0.24
N ASP A 123 -6.04 9.85 -0.63
CA ASP A 123 -5.60 10.18 -1.98
C ASP A 123 -6.17 9.18 -3.00
N SER A 124 -6.86 9.70 -3.99
CA SER A 124 -7.52 8.90 -5.03
C SER A 124 -6.50 8.39 -6.04
N TYR A 125 -6.65 7.12 -6.46
CA TYR A 125 -5.75 6.46 -7.39
C TYR A 125 -6.43 6.26 -8.76
N TYR A 126 -5.77 6.74 -9.80
CA TYR A 126 -6.22 6.66 -11.18
C TYR A 126 -5.23 5.88 -12.02
N GLN A 127 -5.71 4.93 -12.81
CA GLN A 127 -4.93 4.17 -13.78
C GLN A 127 -5.52 4.37 -15.17
N PRO A 128 -5.18 5.46 -15.87
CA PRO A 128 -5.74 5.74 -17.19
C PRO A 128 -5.25 4.77 -18.27
N VAL A 129 -4.13 4.07 -18.03
CA VAL A 129 -3.58 3.12 -18.99
C VAL A 129 -3.24 1.81 -18.30
N ILE A 130 -3.97 0.76 -18.66
CA ILE A 130 -3.68 -0.62 -18.30
C ILE A 130 -3.72 -1.42 -19.61
N LEU A 131 -2.60 -1.98 -20.02
CA LEU A 131 -2.47 -2.85 -21.19
C LEU A 131 -2.24 -4.28 -20.72
N GLY A 132 -3.09 -5.21 -21.13
CA GLY A 132 -3.03 -6.61 -20.74
C GLY A 132 -2.90 -7.57 -21.91
N TRP A 133 -1.80 -8.32 -21.92
CA TRP A 133 -1.54 -9.40 -22.87
C TRP A 133 -1.81 -10.74 -22.22
N ARG A 134 -2.41 -11.66 -22.96
CA ARG A 134 -2.73 -13.00 -22.47
C ARG A 134 -2.27 -14.06 -23.47
N THR A 135 -1.61 -15.07 -22.95
CA THR A 135 -1.28 -16.30 -23.66
C THR A 135 -1.97 -17.50 -23.02
N GLU A 136 -1.77 -18.70 -23.55
CA GLU A 136 -2.33 -19.92 -22.94
C GLU A 136 -1.84 -20.15 -21.50
N ARG A 137 -0.60 -19.76 -21.20
CA ARG A 137 0.05 -20.06 -19.91
C ARG A 137 0.40 -18.86 -19.08
N ALA A 138 0.25 -17.64 -19.60
CA ALA A 138 0.65 -16.44 -18.90
C ALA A 138 -0.26 -15.26 -19.20
N GLY A 139 -0.32 -14.34 -18.27
CA GLY A 139 -0.84 -13.00 -18.46
C GLY A 139 0.17 -11.97 -17.99
N ILE A 140 0.25 -10.85 -18.68
CA ILE A 140 1.12 -9.72 -18.34
C ILE A 140 0.30 -8.45 -18.44
N ARG A 141 0.46 -7.53 -17.49
CA ARG A 141 -0.09 -6.18 -17.55
C ARG A 141 1.02 -5.14 -17.43
N ALA A 142 0.93 -4.08 -18.22
CA ALA A 142 1.71 -2.86 -18.05
C ALA A 142 0.76 -1.73 -17.68
N ILE A 143 1.14 -0.94 -16.70
CA ILE A 143 0.24 0.02 -16.05
C ILE A 143 0.97 1.36 -15.89
N TYR A 144 0.30 2.44 -16.30
CA TYR A 144 0.61 3.78 -15.84
C TYR A 144 -0.57 4.30 -15.03
N GLY A 145 -0.26 4.88 -13.87
CA GLY A 145 -1.25 5.49 -12.99
C GLY A 145 -0.68 6.67 -12.21
N PHE A 146 -1.55 7.31 -11.45
CA PHE A 146 -1.15 8.36 -10.53
C PHE A 146 -2.12 8.43 -9.34
N LEU A 147 -1.58 8.79 -8.17
CA LEU A 147 -2.37 9.20 -7.03
C LEU A 147 -2.42 10.73 -7.00
N ALA A 148 -3.63 11.26 -6.93
CA ALA A 148 -3.88 12.67 -6.77
C ALA A 148 -4.02 12.99 -5.27
N PRO A 149 -3.44 14.08 -4.76
CA PRO A 149 -3.55 14.48 -3.35
C PRO A 149 -4.94 15.05 -3.06
N THR A 150 -5.96 14.19 -3.10
CA THR A 150 -7.37 14.53 -2.85
C THR A 150 -7.75 14.39 -1.38
N GLY A 151 -6.94 13.71 -0.59
CA GLY A 151 -7.08 13.61 0.84
C GLY A 151 -6.70 14.89 1.55
N ARG A 152 -7.27 15.10 2.74
CA ARG A 152 -6.91 16.26 3.55
C ARG A 152 -5.44 16.18 3.97
N PHE A 153 -4.70 17.24 3.70
CA PHE A 153 -3.32 17.42 4.13
C PHE A 153 -3.08 18.87 4.56
N GLU A 154 -2.50 19.05 5.74
CA GLU A 154 -1.99 20.31 6.25
C GLU A 154 -0.64 20.06 6.92
N ALA A 155 0.36 20.88 6.58
CA ALA A 155 1.71 20.72 7.12
C ALA A 155 1.71 20.89 8.66
N GLY A 156 2.20 19.87 9.38
CA GLY A 156 2.25 19.86 10.85
C GLY A 156 0.95 19.45 11.55
N ALA A 157 -0.12 19.11 10.82
CA ALA A 157 -1.32 18.57 11.43
C ALA A 157 -1.22 17.06 11.69
N ASP A 158 -1.77 16.60 12.82
CA ASP A 158 -1.77 15.18 13.23
C ASP A 158 -2.92 14.38 12.61
N ASP A 159 -3.90 15.05 11.98
CA ASP A 159 -5.11 14.45 11.46
C ASP A 159 -5.13 14.32 9.93
N ASN A 160 -3.96 14.35 9.30
CA ASN A 160 -3.79 14.17 7.88
C ASN A 160 -4.21 12.77 7.43
N VAL A 161 -4.96 12.72 6.32
CA VAL A 161 -5.41 11.49 5.65
C VAL A 161 -4.77 11.36 4.26
N GLY A 162 -4.47 12.49 3.62
CA GLY A 162 -3.75 12.58 2.36
C GLY A 162 -2.24 12.73 2.57
N SER A 163 -1.48 12.50 1.50
CA SER A 163 -0.01 12.60 1.47
C SER A 163 0.50 14.03 1.25
N GLY A 164 -0.30 14.90 0.65
CA GLY A 164 0.08 16.25 0.28
C GLY A 164 1.03 16.33 -0.92
N TYR A 165 1.16 15.26 -1.72
CA TYR A 165 1.97 15.22 -2.94
C TYR A 165 1.35 14.31 -4.01
N TRP A 166 1.68 14.58 -5.27
CA TRP A 166 1.34 13.67 -6.37
C TRP A 166 2.29 12.49 -6.40
N THR A 167 1.75 11.32 -6.74
CA THR A 167 2.56 10.12 -7.00
C THR A 167 2.25 9.58 -8.37
N HIS A 168 3.23 9.57 -9.27
CA HIS A 168 3.14 8.87 -10.55
C HIS A 168 3.62 7.44 -10.39
N VAL A 169 2.99 6.51 -11.11
CA VAL A 169 3.21 5.08 -10.94
C VAL A 169 3.47 4.43 -12.29
N LEU A 170 4.56 3.67 -12.35
CA LEU A 170 4.79 2.67 -13.39
C LEU A 170 4.73 1.29 -12.74
N ALA A 171 3.85 0.43 -13.24
CA ALA A 171 3.69 -0.89 -12.68
C ALA A 171 3.55 -1.98 -13.76
N SER A 172 3.86 -3.20 -13.36
CA SER A 172 3.62 -4.38 -14.18
C SER A 172 3.13 -5.54 -13.32
N GLY A 173 2.22 -6.32 -13.87
CA GLY A 173 1.72 -7.55 -13.26
C GLY A 173 1.97 -8.74 -14.16
N GLN A 174 2.41 -9.86 -13.59
CA GLN A 174 2.62 -11.12 -14.29
C GLN A 174 1.88 -12.23 -13.57
N THR A 175 1.33 -13.17 -14.33
CA THR A 175 0.77 -14.42 -13.82
C THR A 175 1.18 -15.56 -14.74
N LEU A 176 1.77 -16.60 -14.17
CA LEU A 176 2.17 -17.81 -14.88
C LEU A 176 1.39 -19.01 -14.34
N TYR A 177 0.69 -19.73 -15.22
CA TYR A 177 0.02 -20.98 -14.87
C TYR A 177 1.04 -22.13 -14.94
N LEU A 178 1.31 -22.74 -13.79
CA LEU A 178 2.28 -23.84 -13.65
C LEU A 178 1.73 -25.18 -14.13
N THR A 179 0.40 -25.34 -14.13
CA THR A 179 -0.28 -26.58 -14.51
C THR A 179 -1.10 -26.40 -15.79
N LYS A 180 -1.24 -27.47 -16.57
CA LYS A 180 -2.02 -27.46 -17.83
C LYS A 180 -3.50 -27.12 -17.60
N ASP A 181 -4.06 -27.53 -16.47
CA ASP A 181 -5.43 -27.22 -16.05
C ASP A 181 -5.60 -25.79 -15.51
N LYS A 182 -4.53 -24.98 -15.52
CA LYS A 182 -4.47 -23.59 -15.05
C LYS A 182 -4.89 -23.40 -13.58
N ARG A 183 -4.88 -24.48 -12.79
CA ARG A 183 -5.32 -24.42 -11.38
C ARG A 183 -4.24 -23.94 -10.44
N THR A 184 -2.96 -24.04 -10.80
CA THR A 184 -1.84 -23.52 -10.01
C THR A 184 -1.19 -22.38 -10.75
N ALA A 185 -1.11 -21.22 -10.09
CA ALA A 185 -0.52 -20.01 -10.66
C ALA A 185 0.46 -19.37 -9.69
N VAL A 186 1.51 -18.78 -10.26
CA VAL A 186 2.42 -17.84 -9.59
C VAL A 186 2.14 -16.47 -10.16
N SER A 187 2.06 -15.47 -9.30
CA SER A 187 1.88 -14.08 -9.72
C SER A 187 2.92 -13.18 -9.07
N ALA A 188 3.33 -12.14 -9.79
CA ALA A 188 4.15 -11.06 -9.29
C ALA A 188 3.60 -9.72 -9.80
N PHE A 189 3.65 -8.71 -8.97
CA PHE A 189 3.27 -7.34 -9.30
C PHE A 189 4.38 -6.42 -8.81
N GLN A 190 4.93 -5.61 -9.70
CA GLN A 190 5.93 -4.61 -9.37
C GLN A 190 5.36 -3.23 -9.61
N MET A 191 5.67 -2.30 -8.72
CA MET A 191 5.26 -0.90 -8.83
C MET A 191 6.41 0.00 -8.41
N TYR A 192 6.74 0.96 -9.25
CA TYR A 192 7.64 2.05 -8.91
C TYR A 192 6.84 3.34 -8.75
N GLU A 193 7.01 4.00 -7.62
CA GLU A 193 6.32 5.24 -7.24
C GLU A 193 7.29 6.42 -7.34
N PHE A 194 6.91 7.42 -8.15
CA PHE A 194 7.58 8.69 -8.31
C PHE A 194 6.80 9.77 -7.56
N HIS A 195 7.28 10.15 -6.39
CA HIS A 195 6.64 11.17 -5.57
C HIS A 195 7.14 12.57 -5.92
N THR A 196 6.23 13.53 -5.96
CA THR A 196 6.60 14.94 -6.03
C THR A 196 6.92 15.49 -4.64
N THR A 197 7.36 16.73 -4.56
CA THR A 197 7.59 17.41 -3.29
C THR A 197 6.26 17.64 -2.56
N GLN A 198 6.25 17.41 -1.26
CA GLN A 198 5.08 17.58 -0.39
C GLN A 198 4.73 19.07 -0.23
N GLU A 199 3.48 19.40 -0.41
CA GLU A 199 2.95 20.75 -0.28
C GLU A 199 3.10 21.26 1.16
N GLY A 200 3.45 22.52 1.31
CA GLY A 200 3.60 23.18 2.61
C GLY A 200 4.85 22.82 3.40
N THR A 201 5.46 21.64 3.19
CA THR A 201 6.72 21.26 3.87
C THR A 201 7.95 21.42 2.99
N GLY A 202 7.82 21.32 1.68
CA GLY A 202 8.94 21.28 0.73
C GLY A 202 9.76 19.99 0.79
N VAL A 203 9.29 18.95 1.48
CA VAL A 203 9.97 17.65 1.64
C VAL A 203 9.69 16.75 0.45
N GLY A 204 10.75 16.22 -0.16
CA GLY A 204 10.66 15.09 -1.09
C GLY A 204 10.74 13.77 -0.31
N PRO A 205 9.72 12.89 -0.35
CA PRO A 205 9.66 11.71 0.54
C PRO A 205 10.58 10.56 0.12
N GLY A 206 11.28 10.70 -1.01
CA GLY A 206 12.02 9.60 -1.64
C GLY A 206 11.12 8.72 -2.50
N GLN A 207 11.70 8.06 -3.50
CA GLN A 207 10.99 7.17 -4.42
C GLN A 207 10.93 5.76 -3.85
N THR A 208 9.94 4.95 -4.26
CA THR A 208 9.76 3.60 -3.73
C THR A 208 9.55 2.57 -4.81
N ILE A 209 9.95 1.33 -4.51
CA ILE A 209 9.60 0.14 -5.27
C ILE A 209 8.83 -0.83 -4.40
N SER A 210 7.74 -1.36 -4.92
CA SER A 210 6.93 -2.40 -4.27
C SER A 210 6.92 -3.66 -5.13
N LEU A 211 6.93 -4.80 -4.46
CA LEU A 211 6.76 -6.13 -5.06
C LEU A 211 5.70 -6.89 -4.25
N ASP A 212 4.59 -7.25 -4.89
CA ASP A 212 3.65 -8.23 -4.36
C ASP A 212 3.82 -9.56 -5.10
N TYR A 213 3.63 -10.68 -4.42
CA TYR A 213 3.75 -12.00 -5.05
C TYR A 213 2.81 -13.03 -4.41
N SER A 214 2.52 -14.09 -5.18
CA SER A 214 1.70 -15.20 -4.69
C SER A 214 1.97 -16.51 -5.40
N VAL A 215 1.67 -17.60 -4.70
CA VAL A 215 1.50 -18.94 -5.25
C VAL A 215 0.12 -19.42 -4.84
N MET A 216 -0.78 -19.59 -5.82
CA MET A 216 -2.18 -19.88 -5.57
C MET A 216 -2.60 -21.19 -6.25
N ARG A 217 -3.46 -21.95 -5.57
CA ARG A 217 -4.11 -23.15 -6.11
C ARG A 217 -5.62 -22.96 -6.12
N MET A 218 -6.21 -23.15 -7.29
CA MET A 218 -7.68 -23.14 -7.46
C MET A 218 -8.24 -24.56 -7.24
N VAL A 219 -9.27 -24.65 -6.41
CA VAL A 219 -10.04 -25.86 -6.13
C VAL A 219 -11.47 -25.60 -6.59
N PRO A 220 -11.98 -26.32 -7.61
CA PRO A 220 -13.40 -26.23 -7.94
C PRO A 220 -14.21 -26.86 -6.82
N LEU A 221 -15.21 -26.13 -6.33
CA LEU A 221 -16.15 -26.61 -5.30
C LEU A 221 -17.44 -27.13 -5.93
N SER A 222 -17.87 -26.50 -7.04
CA SER A 222 -18.98 -26.92 -7.88
C SER A 222 -18.75 -26.42 -9.31
N GLU A 223 -19.73 -26.60 -10.20
CA GLU A 223 -19.69 -26.05 -11.58
C GLU A 223 -19.64 -24.51 -11.57
N ASP A 224 -20.30 -23.88 -10.61
CA ASP A 224 -20.44 -22.42 -10.51
C ASP A 224 -19.59 -21.79 -9.39
N MET A 225 -18.77 -22.57 -8.66
CA MET A 225 -18.04 -22.07 -7.51
C MET A 225 -16.62 -22.61 -7.47
N SER A 226 -15.66 -21.72 -7.26
CA SER A 226 -14.25 -22.07 -7.09
C SER A 226 -13.64 -21.37 -5.88
N LEU A 227 -12.74 -22.05 -5.20
CA LEU A 227 -11.94 -21.51 -4.11
C LEU A 227 -10.47 -21.51 -4.53
N GLN A 228 -9.83 -20.35 -4.49
CA GLN A 228 -8.40 -20.20 -4.72
C GLN A 228 -7.71 -19.97 -3.38
N LEU A 229 -6.77 -20.82 -2.99
CA LEU A 229 -6.02 -20.76 -1.75
C LEU A 229 -4.54 -20.71 -2.02
N GLY A 230 -3.77 -20.04 -1.16
CA GLY A 230 -2.32 -20.01 -1.32
C GLY A 230 -1.57 -19.09 -0.38
N VAL A 231 -0.29 -18.96 -0.70
CA VAL A 231 0.65 -18.11 0.02
C VAL A 231 0.81 -16.80 -0.77
N VAL A 232 0.87 -15.72 -0.03
CA VAL A 232 1.05 -14.36 -0.55
C VAL A 232 2.16 -13.66 0.22
N GLY A 233 2.80 -12.69 -0.41
CA GLY A 233 3.79 -11.85 0.25
C GLY A 233 3.93 -10.51 -0.44
N TYR A 234 4.62 -9.60 0.23
CA TYR A 234 5.03 -8.34 -0.35
C TYR A 234 6.35 -7.83 0.20
N GLU A 235 6.99 -6.99 -0.58
CA GLU A 235 8.15 -6.20 -0.20
C GLU A 235 7.99 -4.76 -0.67
N GLN A 236 8.52 -3.81 0.10
CA GLN A 236 8.65 -2.42 -0.32
C GLN A 236 9.98 -1.87 0.13
N ARG A 237 10.61 -1.08 -0.73
CA ARG A 237 11.90 -0.42 -0.47
C ARG A 237 11.85 1.01 -0.93
N GLN A 238 12.33 1.92 -0.08
CA GLN A 238 12.69 3.26 -0.52
C GLN A 238 13.99 3.19 -1.34
N THR A 239 14.00 3.78 -2.52
CA THR A 239 15.11 3.68 -3.49
C THR A 239 15.97 4.92 -3.58
N THR A 240 15.43 6.07 -3.23
CA THR A 240 16.14 7.35 -3.17
C THR A 240 16.00 7.99 -1.81
N ASP A 241 16.92 8.88 -1.45
CA ASP A 241 16.89 9.57 -0.18
C ASP A 241 15.71 10.53 -0.08
N LYS A 242 15.30 10.79 1.15
CA LYS A 242 14.42 11.88 1.49
C LYS A 242 15.22 13.20 1.36
N SER A 243 14.58 14.25 0.93
CA SER A 243 15.22 15.54 0.73
C SER A 243 14.31 16.70 1.11
N GLY A 244 14.91 17.88 1.30
CA GLY A 244 14.16 19.10 1.56
C GLY A 244 14.48 19.78 2.89
N PRO A 245 13.77 20.87 3.20
CA PRO A 245 14.01 21.63 4.42
C PRO A 245 13.86 20.79 5.68
N GLY A 246 14.81 20.89 6.62
CA GLY A 246 14.76 20.21 7.92
C GLY A 246 15.12 18.73 7.90
N ILE A 247 15.40 18.13 6.74
CA ILE A 247 15.86 16.75 6.64
C ILE A 247 17.36 16.70 6.94
N THR A 248 17.74 15.97 8.00
CA THR A 248 19.15 15.72 8.31
C THR A 248 19.74 14.64 7.40
N GLU A 249 21.08 14.58 7.27
CA GLU A 249 21.76 13.54 6.49
C GLU A 249 21.39 12.14 6.96
N GLU A 250 21.33 11.92 8.27
CA GLU A 250 20.92 10.67 8.89
C GLU A 250 19.48 10.27 8.54
N GLN A 251 18.55 11.22 8.53
CA GLN A 251 17.16 10.99 8.10
C GLN A 251 17.03 10.73 6.60
N ALA A 252 17.89 11.35 5.78
CA ALA A 252 17.92 11.13 4.35
C ALA A 252 18.37 9.68 4.03
N ASP A 253 19.43 9.22 4.69
CA ASP A 253 20.04 7.90 4.49
C ASP A 253 19.21 6.75 5.07
N ALA A 254 18.36 7.02 6.06
CA ALA A 254 17.53 6.01 6.72
C ALA A 254 16.38 5.52 5.83
N ARG A 255 16.72 4.86 4.71
CA ARG A 255 15.74 4.32 3.76
C ARG A 255 14.97 3.16 4.37
N TYR A 256 13.65 3.21 4.28
CA TYR A 256 12.82 2.16 4.85
C TYR A 256 12.79 0.89 3.98
N ALA A 257 12.55 -0.22 4.67
CA ALA A 257 12.38 -1.54 4.09
C ALA A 257 11.24 -2.28 4.80
N VAL A 258 10.36 -2.90 4.01
CA VAL A 258 9.22 -3.69 4.48
C VAL A 258 9.24 -5.07 3.85
N ASN A 259 8.93 -6.11 4.63
CA ASN A 259 8.74 -7.48 4.15
C ASN A 259 7.52 -8.07 4.83
N ALA A 260 6.76 -8.90 4.10
CA ALA A 260 5.67 -9.68 4.68
C ALA A 260 5.42 -10.99 3.95
N LEU A 261 4.95 -11.96 4.71
CA LEU A 261 4.39 -13.21 4.22
C LEU A 261 3.02 -13.44 4.83
N GLY A 262 2.18 -14.20 4.13
CA GLY A 262 0.84 -14.47 4.57
C GLY A 262 0.10 -15.51 3.75
N PHE A 263 -1.19 -15.58 3.97
CA PHE A 263 -2.09 -16.50 3.31
C PHE A 263 -3.27 -15.78 2.69
N ALA A 264 -3.82 -16.35 1.64
CA ALA A 264 -4.98 -15.82 0.95
C ALA A 264 -5.98 -16.89 0.57
N GLY A 265 -7.25 -16.49 0.55
CA GLY A 265 -8.36 -17.26 0.00
C GLY A 265 -9.25 -16.37 -0.84
N ASN A 266 -9.58 -16.80 -2.06
CA ASN A 266 -10.53 -16.13 -2.94
C ASN A 266 -11.64 -17.10 -3.34
N LEU A 267 -12.88 -16.76 -3.06
CA LEU A 267 -14.08 -17.45 -3.53
C LEU A 267 -14.57 -16.76 -4.80
N GLY A 268 -14.71 -17.52 -5.87
CA GLY A 268 -15.25 -17.03 -7.15
C GLY A 268 -16.58 -17.70 -7.46
N LEU A 269 -17.55 -16.88 -7.91
CA LEU A 269 -18.85 -17.29 -8.44
C LEU A 269 -18.95 -16.77 -9.89
N PRO A 270 -18.24 -17.42 -10.87
CA PRO A 270 -18.07 -16.88 -12.21
C PRO A 270 -19.38 -16.66 -12.97
N ALA A 271 -20.38 -17.54 -12.80
CA ALA A 271 -21.69 -17.39 -13.41
C ALA A 271 -22.46 -16.13 -12.94
N ARG A 272 -22.07 -15.58 -11.78
CA ARG A 272 -22.67 -14.36 -11.21
C ARG A 272 -21.76 -13.14 -11.33
N GLY A 273 -20.56 -13.30 -11.87
CA GLY A 273 -19.54 -12.25 -11.91
C GLY A 273 -19.08 -11.79 -10.53
N VAL A 274 -19.21 -12.62 -9.47
CA VAL A 274 -18.94 -12.24 -8.08
C VAL A 274 -17.63 -12.88 -7.60
N GLY A 275 -16.82 -12.11 -6.91
CA GLY A 275 -15.63 -12.57 -6.21
C GLY A 275 -15.59 -12.06 -4.77
N LEU A 276 -15.13 -12.89 -3.83
CA LEU A 276 -14.86 -12.53 -2.45
C LEU A 276 -13.45 -12.95 -2.08
N GLY A 277 -12.71 -12.11 -1.39
CA GLY A 277 -11.30 -12.36 -1.05
C GLY A 277 -10.99 -12.05 0.40
N LEU A 278 -10.07 -12.84 0.95
CA LEU A 278 -9.48 -12.63 2.25
C LEU A 278 -7.97 -12.83 2.14
N LYS A 279 -7.18 -11.87 2.66
CA LYS A 279 -5.72 -11.98 2.75
C LYS A 279 -5.27 -11.57 4.15
N TYR A 280 -4.32 -12.29 4.69
CA TYR A 280 -3.63 -11.95 5.93
C TYR A 280 -2.13 -11.90 5.65
N TYR A 281 -1.45 -10.88 6.16
CA TYR A 281 -0.01 -10.71 6.08
C TYR A 281 0.56 -10.45 7.47
N LYS A 282 1.68 -11.07 7.80
CA LYS A 282 2.54 -10.71 8.92
C LYS A 282 3.83 -10.12 8.39
N GLU A 283 4.15 -8.92 8.85
CA GLU A 283 5.42 -8.26 8.53
C GLU A 283 6.55 -8.78 9.41
N PHE A 284 7.77 -8.69 8.91
CA PHE A 284 8.99 -9.12 9.58
C PHE A 284 10.23 -8.41 9.03
N SER A 285 11.23 -8.20 9.88
CA SER A 285 12.52 -7.59 9.50
C SER A 285 12.39 -6.24 8.79
N ASN A 286 11.42 -5.44 9.19
CA ASN A 286 11.27 -4.09 8.68
C ASN A 286 12.38 -3.18 9.24
N ARG A 287 12.70 -2.10 8.52
CA ARG A 287 13.70 -1.09 8.91
C ARG A 287 13.17 0.30 8.63
N SER A 288 13.52 1.26 9.50
CA SER A 288 13.16 2.68 9.41
C SER A 288 11.66 2.91 9.15
N THR A 289 10.78 2.04 9.69
CA THR A 289 9.33 2.13 9.52
C THR A 289 8.62 1.28 10.58
N PHE A 290 7.31 1.19 10.48
CA PHE A 290 6.52 0.32 11.35
C PHE A 290 6.61 -1.16 10.94
N GLU A 291 6.32 -2.06 11.89
CA GLU A 291 6.15 -3.49 11.66
C GLU A 291 4.88 -3.98 12.37
N GLY A 292 4.10 -4.82 11.69
CA GLY A 292 2.87 -5.34 12.25
C GLY A 292 2.22 -6.42 11.40
N TYR A 293 0.93 -6.33 11.19
CA TYR A 293 0.18 -7.25 10.33
C TYR A 293 -0.96 -6.54 9.62
N SER A 294 -1.42 -7.11 8.51
CA SER A 294 -2.59 -6.60 7.81
C SER A 294 -3.60 -7.69 7.49
N LEU A 295 -4.87 -7.29 7.49
CA LEU A 295 -6.01 -8.08 7.05
C LEU A 295 -6.70 -7.33 5.92
N GLN A 296 -6.94 -8.01 4.81
CA GLN A 296 -7.60 -7.46 3.64
C GLN A 296 -8.83 -8.31 3.30
N ILE A 297 -10.00 -7.68 3.27
CA ILE A 297 -11.26 -8.32 2.85
C ILE A 297 -11.71 -7.62 1.58
N SER A 298 -12.04 -8.36 0.54
CA SER A 298 -12.45 -7.79 -0.74
C SER A 298 -13.71 -8.43 -1.29
N GLY A 299 -14.49 -7.63 -2.00
CA GLY A 299 -15.61 -8.07 -2.80
C GLY A 299 -15.56 -7.46 -4.20
N SER A 300 -16.01 -8.17 -5.21
CA SER A 300 -16.10 -7.65 -6.57
C SER A 300 -17.34 -8.15 -7.29
N VAL A 301 -17.87 -7.32 -8.19
CA VAL A 301 -19.00 -7.64 -9.07
C VAL A 301 -18.65 -7.14 -10.47
N ALA A 302 -18.73 -8.02 -11.46
CA ALA A 302 -18.58 -7.71 -12.88
C ALA A 302 -19.95 -7.61 -13.58
N PHE A 303 -20.09 -6.63 -14.51
CA PHE A 303 -21.30 -6.31 -15.25
C PHE A 303 -21.08 -6.42 -16.76
#